data_f9f3bdb06f61281f14e414bbaa813af2
#
_entry.id   f9f3bdb06f61281f14e414bbaa813af2
#
_cell.length_a   1.000
_cell.length_b   1.000
_cell.length_c   1.000
_cell.angle_alpha   90.00
_cell.angle_beta   90.00
_cell.angle_gamma   90.00
#
_symmetry.space_group_name_H-M   'P 1'
#
loop_
_entity.id
_entity.type
_entity.pdbx_description
1 polymer ?
#
loop_
_entity_poly.entity_id
_entity_poly.type
_entity_poly.pdbx_seq_one_letter_code
_entity_poly.pdbx_strand_id
1 'polypeptide(L)'
;GCRFEMTVSDYSKVDFIEIFNNPESLHEVNERGTNLWMSLIFSGYQITATSGMDLHNRAKLAGCYATYIEGKSSDNIASELDTAIHTHRTWVSKGALLLTEVLPETNELLLTFTDAHKTGFAVSKTAQVVLKGKDKTFTTSVSLDKPVRVSLNQLSGTDPIIPLLYEAASDSCVNAAAASTSCSAAGQLKGIDALPAIEGLLCVSPVLYRD
;
A
#
# COMPACT_ATOMS: atom_id res chain seq x y z
N GLY A 1 -2.73 -27.39 -6.67
CA GLY A 1 -3.19 -26.07 -7.08
C GLY A 1 -2.77 -25.80 -8.51
N CYS A 2 -3.71 -25.41 -9.37
CA CYS A 2 -3.40 -25.03 -10.73
C CYS A 2 -2.55 -23.76 -10.70
N ARG A 3 -1.35 -23.79 -11.26
CA ARG A 3 -0.59 -22.59 -11.56
C ARG A 3 -1.28 -21.88 -12.74
N PHE A 4 -1.92 -20.77 -12.47
CA PHE A 4 -2.42 -19.91 -13.53
C PHE A 4 -1.25 -19.03 -13.98
N GLU A 5 -0.70 -19.33 -15.16
CA GLU A 5 0.33 -18.50 -15.78
C GLU A 5 -0.35 -17.60 -16.83
N MET A 6 -0.74 -16.41 -16.42
CA MET A 6 -1.17 -15.40 -17.36
C MET A 6 0.05 -14.55 -17.73
N THR A 7 0.42 -14.57 -19.01
CA THR A 7 1.42 -13.66 -19.53
C THR A 7 0.73 -12.37 -19.96
N VAL A 8 0.94 -11.31 -19.22
CA VAL A 8 0.50 -9.97 -19.63
C VAL A 8 1.57 -9.42 -20.57
N SER A 9 1.19 -9.21 -21.83
CA SER A 9 2.12 -8.70 -22.86
C SER A 9 2.32 -7.18 -22.79
N ASP A 10 1.38 -6.46 -22.18
CA ASP A 10 1.37 -5.00 -22.13
C ASP A 10 0.65 -4.52 -20.86
N TYR A 11 1.41 -4.14 -19.86
CA TYR A 11 0.87 -3.62 -18.59
C TYR A 11 0.27 -2.22 -18.70
N SER A 12 0.50 -1.48 -19.78
CA SER A 12 -0.15 -0.18 -20.01
C SER A 12 -1.66 -0.28 -20.22
N LYS A 13 -2.18 -1.48 -20.42
CA LYS A 13 -3.61 -1.79 -20.57
C LYS A 13 -4.25 -2.36 -19.31
N VAL A 14 -3.52 -2.35 -18.20
CA VAL A 14 -4.00 -2.85 -16.91
C VAL A 14 -4.33 -1.66 -16.02
N ASP A 15 -5.60 -1.49 -15.68
CA ASP A 15 -6.07 -0.39 -14.85
C ASP A 15 -5.79 -0.63 -13.37
N PHE A 16 -5.91 -1.88 -12.90
CA PHE A 16 -5.68 -2.23 -11.50
C PHE A 16 -5.14 -3.65 -11.33
N ILE A 17 -4.51 -3.89 -10.19
CA ILE A 17 -4.07 -5.21 -9.72
C ILE A 17 -4.61 -5.44 -8.32
N GLU A 18 -5.21 -6.61 -8.11
CA GLU A 18 -5.56 -7.11 -6.79
C GLU A 18 -4.28 -7.55 -6.07
N ILE A 19 -3.87 -6.77 -5.07
CA ILE A 19 -2.66 -7.04 -4.29
C ILE A 19 -2.93 -7.86 -3.03
N PHE A 20 -4.19 -7.88 -2.57
CA PHE A 20 -4.66 -8.69 -1.45
C PHE A 20 -5.98 -9.38 -1.80
N ASN A 21 -6.02 -10.71 -1.65
CA ASN A 21 -7.24 -11.51 -1.78
C ASN A 21 -7.46 -12.46 -0.59
N ASN A 22 -6.66 -12.32 0.45
CA ASN A 22 -6.71 -13.13 1.66
C ASN A 22 -6.47 -12.23 2.89
N PRO A 23 -7.12 -12.50 4.05
CA PRO A 23 -6.93 -11.69 5.25
C PRO A 23 -5.51 -11.76 5.83
N GLU A 24 -4.75 -12.81 5.51
CA GLU A 24 -3.40 -13.00 6.05
C GLU A 24 -2.36 -12.23 5.23
N SER A 25 -1.69 -11.27 5.87
CA SER A 25 -0.66 -10.45 5.22
C SER A 25 0.54 -11.25 4.70
N LEU A 26 0.87 -12.38 5.34
CA LEU A 26 1.98 -13.27 4.94
C LEU A 26 1.56 -14.32 3.91
N HIS A 27 0.34 -14.27 3.38
CA HIS A 27 -0.06 -15.23 2.36
C HIS A 27 0.77 -15.02 1.09
N GLU A 28 1.36 -16.11 0.57
CA GLU A 28 2.29 -16.08 -0.58
C GLU A 28 1.70 -15.35 -1.81
N VAL A 29 0.40 -15.47 -2.04
CA VAL A 29 -0.29 -14.81 -3.16
C VAL A 29 -0.31 -13.30 -2.96
N ASN A 30 -0.59 -12.83 -1.74
CA ASN A 30 -0.62 -11.40 -1.40
C ASN A 30 0.79 -10.79 -1.52
N GLU A 31 1.80 -11.51 -1.05
CA GLU A 31 3.19 -11.06 -1.18
C GLU A 31 3.59 -10.92 -2.65
N ARG A 32 3.29 -11.92 -3.47
CA ARG A 32 3.58 -11.89 -4.92
C ARG A 32 2.82 -10.77 -5.61
N GLY A 33 1.53 -10.59 -5.32
CA GLY A 33 0.69 -9.55 -5.89
C GLY A 33 1.22 -8.16 -5.56
N THR A 34 1.54 -7.92 -4.30
CA THR A 34 2.09 -6.65 -3.82
C THR A 34 3.45 -6.36 -4.44
N ASN A 35 4.34 -7.35 -4.49
CA ASN A 35 5.67 -7.21 -5.07
C ASN A 35 5.63 -6.96 -6.59
N LEU A 36 4.75 -7.66 -7.30
CA LEU A 36 4.53 -7.40 -8.72
C LEU A 36 4.04 -5.97 -8.96
N TRP A 37 3.01 -5.54 -8.23
CA TRP A 37 2.45 -4.20 -8.35
C TRP A 37 3.50 -3.11 -8.08
N MET A 38 4.25 -3.20 -6.97
CA MET A 38 5.32 -2.25 -6.65
C MET A 38 6.38 -2.19 -7.74
N SER A 39 6.78 -3.35 -8.29
CA SER A 39 7.76 -3.44 -9.36
C SER A 39 7.28 -2.74 -10.64
N LEU A 40 5.99 -2.86 -10.96
CA LEU A 40 5.38 -2.18 -12.10
C LEU A 40 5.32 -0.67 -11.89
N ILE A 41 4.93 -0.20 -10.69
CA ILE A 41 4.95 1.22 -10.34
C ILE A 41 6.36 1.80 -10.52
N PHE A 42 7.40 1.13 -9.99
CA PHE A 42 8.78 1.59 -10.13
C PHE A 42 9.35 1.43 -11.56
N SER A 43 8.66 0.68 -12.41
CA SER A 43 8.96 0.60 -13.85
C SER A 43 8.23 1.66 -14.68
N GLY A 44 7.45 2.54 -14.04
CA GLY A 44 6.78 3.67 -14.68
C GLY A 44 5.33 3.41 -15.11
N TYR A 45 4.76 2.26 -14.73
CA TYR A 45 3.33 2.01 -14.97
C TYR A 45 2.49 2.69 -13.91
N GLN A 46 1.33 3.21 -14.30
CA GLN A 46 0.33 3.78 -13.41
C GLN A 46 -0.82 2.77 -13.26
N ILE A 47 -0.72 1.90 -12.27
CA ILE A 47 -1.66 0.81 -12.04
C ILE A 47 -2.19 0.92 -10.62
N THR A 48 -3.51 0.91 -10.49
CA THR A 48 -4.19 1.04 -9.19
C THR A 48 -4.10 -0.25 -8.38
N ALA A 49 -3.80 -0.13 -7.08
CA ALA A 49 -3.88 -1.25 -6.15
C ALA A 49 -5.33 -1.46 -5.69
N THR A 50 -5.79 -2.69 -5.70
CA THR A 50 -7.10 -3.08 -5.17
C THR A 50 -6.98 -4.30 -4.27
N SER A 51 -8.05 -4.62 -3.55
CA SER A 51 -8.19 -5.84 -2.77
C SER A 51 -9.46 -6.56 -3.14
N GLY A 52 -9.35 -7.87 -3.36
CA GLY A 52 -10.47 -8.80 -3.35
C GLY A 52 -10.51 -9.57 -2.03
N MET A 53 -11.51 -10.37 -1.82
CA MET A 53 -11.67 -11.12 -0.57
C MET A 53 -11.66 -12.63 -0.76
N ASP A 54 -11.85 -13.15 -1.98
CA ASP A 54 -12.05 -14.59 -2.26
C ASP A 54 -12.92 -15.27 -1.20
N LEU A 55 -14.07 -14.63 -0.89
CA LEU A 55 -14.87 -14.91 0.29
C LEU A 55 -15.67 -16.20 0.13
N HIS A 56 -15.24 -17.26 0.80
CA HIS A 56 -15.95 -18.53 0.87
C HIS A 56 -16.74 -18.71 2.16
N ASN A 57 -16.51 -17.89 3.20
CA ASN A 57 -17.17 -18.00 4.49
C ASN A 57 -17.32 -16.62 5.16
N ARG A 58 -18.55 -16.25 5.55
CA ARG A 58 -18.86 -14.98 6.23
C ARG A 58 -18.11 -14.76 7.54
N ALA A 59 -17.72 -15.82 8.24
CA ALA A 59 -16.97 -15.71 9.49
C ALA A 59 -15.56 -15.13 9.30
N LYS A 60 -15.04 -15.08 8.06
CA LYS A 60 -13.71 -14.55 7.74
C LYS A 60 -13.69 -13.08 7.32
N LEU A 61 -14.81 -12.36 7.42
CA LEU A 61 -14.87 -10.92 7.05
C LEU A 61 -14.08 -10.02 8.00
N ALA A 62 -13.96 -10.41 9.27
CA ALA A 62 -13.18 -9.64 10.23
C ALA A 62 -11.70 -9.76 9.90
N GLY A 63 -11.04 -8.62 9.72
CA GLY A 63 -9.60 -8.55 9.46
C GLY A 63 -9.19 -8.66 7.99
N CYS A 64 -10.15 -8.72 7.06
CA CYS A 64 -9.83 -8.69 5.63
C CYS A 64 -9.38 -7.30 5.19
N TYR A 65 -8.49 -7.29 4.21
CA TYR A 65 -8.23 -6.08 3.45
C TYR A 65 -9.42 -5.75 2.57
N ALA A 66 -9.69 -4.47 2.41
CA ALA A 66 -10.70 -3.94 1.50
C ALA A 66 -10.13 -2.77 0.71
N THR A 67 -10.71 -2.52 -0.45
CA THR A 67 -10.43 -1.31 -1.21
C THR A 67 -11.29 -0.19 -0.66
N TYR A 68 -10.64 0.87 -0.18
CA TYR A 68 -11.27 2.11 0.26
C TYR A 68 -11.11 3.17 -0.81
N ILE A 69 -12.12 4.00 -0.96
CA ILE A 69 -12.14 5.16 -1.84
C ILE A 69 -12.63 6.38 -1.08
N GLU A 70 -12.28 7.55 -1.55
CA GLU A 70 -12.89 8.79 -1.12
C GLU A 70 -14.23 8.97 -1.84
N GLY A 71 -15.33 8.80 -1.11
CA GLY A 71 -16.69 8.88 -1.65
C GLY A 71 -17.48 10.04 -1.07
N LYS A 72 -18.36 10.62 -1.89
CA LYS A 72 -19.26 11.70 -1.47
C LYS A 72 -20.67 11.23 -1.20
N SER A 73 -21.09 10.10 -1.79
CA SER A 73 -22.47 9.61 -1.69
C SER A 73 -22.52 8.10 -1.94
N SER A 74 -23.34 7.42 -1.15
CA SER A 74 -23.63 5.99 -1.36
C SER A 74 -24.37 5.69 -2.66
N ASP A 75 -25.04 6.70 -3.24
CA ASP A 75 -25.92 6.51 -4.39
C ASP A 75 -25.18 6.36 -5.72
N ASN A 76 -23.90 6.76 -5.75
CA ASN A 76 -23.04 6.73 -6.94
C ASN A 76 -21.75 5.91 -6.73
N ILE A 77 -21.75 4.96 -5.81
CA ILE A 77 -20.54 4.22 -5.42
C ILE A 77 -19.79 3.57 -6.61
N ALA A 78 -20.52 3.07 -7.61
CA ALA A 78 -19.93 2.45 -8.79
C ALA A 78 -19.13 3.47 -9.63
N SER A 79 -19.69 4.66 -9.85
CA SER A 79 -19.02 5.74 -10.57
C SER A 79 -17.85 6.33 -9.77
N GLU A 80 -17.99 6.43 -8.45
CA GLU A 80 -16.92 6.89 -7.57
C GLU A 80 -15.77 5.89 -7.52
N LEU A 81 -16.06 4.58 -7.52
CA LEU A 81 -15.06 3.53 -7.61
C LEU A 81 -14.33 3.55 -8.96
N ASP A 82 -15.06 3.66 -10.06
CA ASP A 82 -14.49 3.78 -11.40
C ASP A 82 -13.53 4.98 -11.48
N THR A 83 -13.98 6.13 -10.98
CA THR A 83 -13.16 7.34 -10.90
C THR A 83 -11.91 7.12 -10.05
N ALA A 84 -12.05 6.50 -8.87
CA ALA A 84 -10.94 6.25 -7.96
C ALA A 84 -9.89 5.31 -8.57
N ILE A 85 -10.34 4.30 -9.33
CA ILE A 85 -9.44 3.38 -10.05
C ILE A 85 -8.66 4.15 -11.12
N HIS A 86 -9.33 4.92 -11.97
CA HIS A 86 -8.68 5.64 -13.08
C HIS A 86 -7.84 6.85 -12.62
N THR A 87 -8.10 7.38 -11.44
CA THR A 87 -7.28 8.44 -10.83
C THR A 87 -6.24 7.91 -9.84
N HIS A 88 -6.12 6.59 -9.70
CA HIS A 88 -5.18 5.91 -8.80
C HIS A 88 -5.35 6.31 -7.31
N ARG A 89 -6.58 6.61 -6.88
CA ARG A 89 -6.92 7.09 -5.53
C ARG A 89 -7.66 6.04 -4.71
N THR A 90 -7.02 4.89 -4.53
CA THR A 90 -7.52 3.80 -3.71
C THR A 90 -6.58 3.51 -2.55
N TRP A 91 -7.13 3.09 -1.42
CA TRP A 91 -6.37 2.53 -0.29
C TRP A 91 -6.72 1.05 -0.18
N VAL A 92 -5.71 0.21 -0.02
CA VAL A 92 -5.90 -1.21 0.32
C VAL A 92 -5.57 -1.37 1.78
N SER A 93 -6.58 -1.63 2.62
CA SER A 93 -6.43 -1.57 4.06
C SER A 93 -7.38 -2.49 4.81
N LYS A 94 -7.02 -2.77 6.07
CA LYS A 94 -7.90 -3.40 7.08
C LYS A 94 -8.74 -2.36 7.86
N GLY A 95 -8.76 -1.10 7.44
CA GLY A 95 -9.48 0.00 8.10
C GLY A 95 -8.58 1.11 8.63
N ALA A 96 -7.31 0.84 8.88
CA ALA A 96 -6.31 1.87 9.18
C ALA A 96 -5.91 2.57 7.88
N LEU A 97 -6.16 3.87 7.75
CA LEU A 97 -5.83 4.62 6.54
C LEU A 97 -4.69 5.60 6.79
N LEU A 98 -3.78 5.66 5.84
CA LEU A 98 -2.78 6.72 5.76
C LEU A 98 -3.20 7.69 4.65
N LEU A 99 -3.64 8.86 5.04
CA LEU A 99 -3.95 9.96 4.12
C LEU A 99 -2.68 10.76 3.87
N THR A 100 -2.46 11.13 2.63
CA THR A 100 -1.29 11.89 2.19
C THR A 100 -1.73 13.12 1.42
N GLU A 101 -1.18 14.29 1.76
CA GLU A 101 -1.45 15.55 1.10
C GLU A 101 -0.14 16.29 0.84
N VAL A 102 0.10 16.67 -0.40
CA VAL A 102 1.24 17.52 -0.77
C VAL A 102 0.89 18.97 -0.46
N LEU A 103 1.74 19.63 0.31
CA LEU A 103 1.63 21.06 0.64
C LEU A 103 2.69 21.84 -0.18
N PRO A 104 2.33 22.36 -1.37
CA PRO A 104 3.30 22.96 -2.28
C PRO A 104 3.96 24.20 -1.68
N GLU A 105 3.20 25.00 -0.91
CA GLU A 105 3.68 26.26 -0.34
C GLU A 105 4.80 26.07 0.67
N THR A 106 4.81 24.96 1.40
CA THR A 106 5.86 24.65 2.40
C THR A 106 6.83 23.59 1.91
N ASN A 107 6.58 23.01 0.73
CA ASN A 107 7.34 21.88 0.19
C ASN A 107 7.37 20.69 1.16
N GLU A 108 6.20 20.35 1.68
CA GLU A 108 6.00 19.29 2.67
C GLU A 108 4.94 18.28 2.21
N LEU A 109 5.05 17.08 2.71
CA LEU A 109 4.03 16.04 2.67
C LEU A 109 3.38 15.93 4.05
N LEU A 110 2.07 16.13 4.10
CA LEU A 110 1.27 15.90 5.30
C LEU A 110 0.82 14.45 5.33
N LEU A 111 1.10 13.77 6.42
CA LEU A 111 0.72 12.39 6.68
C LEU A 111 -0.29 12.36 7.81
N THR A 112 -1.47 11.80 7.58
CA THR A 112 -2.50 11.63 8.61
C THR A 112 -2.89 10.16 8.70
N PHE A 113 -2.65 9.57 9.86
CA PHE A 113 -3.12 8.23 10.19
C PHE A 113 -4.50 8.33 10.80
N THR A 114 -5.49 7.65 10.22
CA THR A 114 -6.87 7.63 10.71
C THR A 114 -7.46 6.22 10.65
N ASP A 115 -8.50 5.98 11.47
CA ASP A 115 -9.26 4.73 11.45
C ASP A 115 -10.61 4.97 10.76
N ALA A 116 -10.79 4.36 9.58
CA ALA A 116 -12.01 4.50 8.79
C ALA A 116 -13.25 3.92 9.47
N HIS A 117 -13.07 2.93 10.32
CA HIS A 117 -14.20 2.21 10.93
C HIS A 117 -14.58 2.70 12.32
N LYS A 118 -13.69 3.40 13.02
CA LYS A 118 -13.85 3.82 14.44
C LYS A 118 -14.22 2.68 15.41
N THR A 119 -14.34 1.47 14.90
CA THR A 119 -14.81 0.31 15.65
C THR A 119 -14.16 -0.96 15.11
N GLY A 120 -13.31 -1.58 15.85
CA GLY A 120 -13.11 -3.00 15.69
C GLY A 120 -11.78 -3.52 15.18
N PHE A 121 -10.92 -2.71 14.64
CA PHE A 121 -9.50 -3.03 14.75
C PHE A 121 -9.00 -2.25 15.95
N ALA A 122 -8.49 -2.95 16.96
CA ALA A 122 -7.69 -2.31 17.99
C ALA A 122 -6.41 -1.81 17.32
N VAL A 123 -6.57 -0.77 16.50
CA VAL A 123 -5.45 -0.12 15.87
C VAL A 123 -4.64 0.49 16.99
N SER A 124 -3.38 0.12 17.08
CA SER A 124 -2.44 0.80 17.96
C SER A 124 -2.60 2.31 17.72
N LYS A 125 -2.57 3.10 18.78
CA LYS A 125 -2.63 4.56 18.66
C LYS A 125 -1.45 5.15 17.89
N THR A 126 -0.45 4.33 17.59
CA THR A 126 0.75 4.67 16.84
C THR A 126 0.99 3.64 15.75
N ALA A 127 1.53 4.09 14.65
CA ALA A 127 1.89 3.26 13.51
C ALA A 127 3.21 3.77 12.90
N GLN A 128 3.83 2.95 12.08
CA GLN A 128 5.01 3.30 11.31
C GLN A 128 4.63 3.56 9.86
N VAL A 129 5.02 4.71 9.33
CA VAL A 129 4.90 5.03 7.92
C VAL A 129 6.22 4.73 7.23
N VAL A 130 6.12 4.03 6.11
CA VAL A 130 7.22 3.81 5.17
C VAL A 130 6.85 4.47 3.85
N LEU A 131 7.60 5.47 3.45
CA LEU A 131 7.51 6.12 2.14
C LEU A 131 8.55 5.44 1.24
N LYS A 132 8.10 4.48 0.45
CA LYS A 132 8.98 3.69 -0.41
C LYS A 132 9.09 4.34 -1.78
N GLY A 133 10.28 4.79 -2.13
CA GLY A 133 10.67 5.15 -3.50
C GLY A 133 11.43 4.01 -4.16
N LYS A 134 11.82 4.21 -5.41
CA LYS A 134 12.58 3.23 -6.19
C LYS A 134 13.90 2.86 -5.51
N ASP A 135 14.70 3.86 -5.17
CA ASP A 135 16.08 3.67 -4.68
C ASP A 135 16.25 4.08 -3.21
N LYS A 136 15.22 4.68 -2.61
CA LYS A 136 15.27 5.19 -1.23
C LYS A 136 14.00 4.85 -0.47
N THR A 137 14.15 4.72 0.82
CA THR A 137 13.04 4.52 1.74
C THR A 137 13.17 5.53 2.88
N PHE A 138 12.08 6.21 3.19
CA PHE A 138 11.97 7.08 4.34
C PHE A 138 10.97 6.48 5.34
N THR A 139 11.28 6.55 6.62
CA THR A 139 10.44 5.97 7.67
C THR A 139 10.18 7.00 8.77
N THR A 140 8.95 7.08 9.24
CA THR A 140 8.56 7.92 10.37
C THR A 140 7.42 7.30 11.15
N SER A 141 7.28 7.68 12.42
CA SER A 141 6.15 7.25 13.25
C SER A 141 5.02 8.26 13.15
N VAL A 142 3.79 7.76 13.17
CA VAL A 142 2.57 8.58 13.20
C VAL A 142 1.70 8.15 14.36
N SER A 143 0.90 9.08 14.87
CA SER A 143 -0.13 8.79 15.89
C SER A 143 -1.50 8.99 15.27
N LEU A 144 -2.48 8.21 15.75
CA LEU A 144 -3.85 8.29 15.29
C LEU A 144 -4.38 9.73 15.39
N ASP A 145 -4.96 10.21 14.30
CA ASP A 145 -5.56 11.54 14.13
C ASP A 145 -4.60 12.72 14.46
N LYS A 146 -3.28 12.47 14.46
CA LYS A 146 -2.27 13.51 14.60
C LYS A 146 -1.44 13.61 13.32
N PRO A 147 -1.58 14.68 12.53
CA PRO A 147 -0.82 14.85 11.30
C PRO A 147 0.67 15.06 11.59
N VAL A 148 1.50 14.47 10.73
CA VAL A 148 2.95 14.63 10.72
C VAL A 148 3.38 15.22 9.39
N ARG A 149 4.29 16.19 9.42
CA ARG A 149 4.84 16.82 8.22
C ARG A 149 6.23 16.27 7.92
N VAL A 150 6.46 15.96 6.66
CA VAL A 150 7.75 15.48 6.15
C VAL A 150 8.19 16.40 5.02
N SER A 151 9.41 16.91 5.09
CA SER A 151 9.94 17.75 4.00
C SER A 151 10.12 16.93 2.72
N LEU A 152 9.58 17.40 1.60
CA LEU A 152 9.74 16.78 0.29
C LEU A 152 11.21 16.74 -0.18
N ASN A 153 12.07 17.61 0.37
CA ASN A 153 13.51 17.56 0.10
C ASN A 153 14.15 16.25 0.59
N GLN A 154 13.63 15.67 1.68
CA GLN A 154 14.10 14.37 2.19
C GLN A 154 13.71 13.21 1.27
N LEU A 155 12.69 13.44 0.43
CA LEU A 155 12.14 12.48 -0.53
C LEU A 155 12.62 12.77 -1.97
N SER A 156 13.63 13.62 -2.16
CA SER A 156 14.14 13.94 -3.50
C SER A 156 14.74 12.69 -4.17
N GLY A 157 14.41 12.48 -5.44
CA GLY A 157 14.84 11.32 -6.21
C GLY A 157 14.14 10.00 -5.84
N THR A 158 12.97 10.07 -5.19
CA THR A 158 12.19 8.88 -4.79
C THR A 158 10.91 8.69 -5.60
N ASP A 159 10.75 9.36 -6.73
CA ASP A 159 9.53 9.22 -7.55
C ASP A 159 9.48 7.90 -8.34
N PRO A 160 8.32 7.28 -8.42
CA PRO A 160 7.13 7.55 -7.59
C PRO A 160 7.32 7.12 -6.12
N ILE A 161 6.47 7.62 -5.21
CA ILE A 161 6.49 7.22 -3.80
C ILE A 161 5.27 6.37 -3.51
N ILE A 162 5.48 5.21 -2.91
CA ILE A 162 4.44 4.33 -2.38
C ILE A 162 4.36 4.52 -0.87
N PRO A 163 3.31 5.16 -0.34
CA PRO A 163 3.12 5.29 1.10
C PRO A 163 2.51 4.01 1.68
N LEU A 164 3.16 3.47 2.70
CA LEU A 164 2.77 2.24 3.39
C LEU A 164 2.63 2.54 4.89
N LEU A 165 1.60 1.96 5.52
CA LEU A 165 1.38 2.04 6.95
C LEU A 165 1.56 0.65 7.56
N TYR A 166 2.39 0.56 8.59
CA TYR A 166 2.65 -0.67 9.33
C TYR A 166 2.23 -0.55 10.80
N GLU A 167 1.98 -1.68 11.42
CA GLU A 167 1.89 -1.76 12.86
C GLU A 167 3.15 -1.17 13.49
N ALA A 168 2.98 -0.44 14.60
CA ALA A 168 4.14 -0.01 15.39
C ALA A 168 4.87 -1.26 15.87
N ALA A 169 6.17 -1.35 15.62
CA ALA A 169 6.98 -2.42 16.19
C ALA A 169 6.79 -2.42 17.72
N SER A 170 6.33 -3.52 18.28
CA SER A 170 6.47 -3.75 19.72
C SER A 170 7.97 -3.69 20.03
N ASP A 171 8.37 -3.10 21.14
CA ASP A 171 9.79 -2.88 21.53
C ASP A 171 10.70 -4.11 21.42
N SER A 172 10.17 -5.27 21.07
CA SER A 172 10.90 -6.54 20.88
C SER A 172 11.33 -6.84 19.43
N CYS A 173 10.93 -6.04 18.41
CA CYS A 173 11.13 -6.38 17.00
C CYS A 173 11.98 -5.38 16.19
N VAL A 174 12.88 -4.65 16.82
CA VAL A 174 13.73 -3.64 16.14
C VAL A 174 14.75 -4.24 15.17
N ASN A 175 14.86 -5.57 15.07
CA ASN A 175 15.92 -6.25 14.28
C ASN A 175 15.44 -6.98 13.02
N ALA A 176 14.16 -6.92 12.62
CA ALA A 176 13.65 -7.70 11.48
C ALA A 176 13.67 -7.00 10.13
N ALA A 177 13.99 -5.72 10.06
CA ALA A 177 13.98 -4.94 8.80
C ALA A 177 15.20 -5.17 7.90
N ALA A 178 16.15 -6.02 8.29
CA ALA A 178 17.45 -6.19 7.59
C ALA A 178 17.70 -7.58 7.00
N ALA A 179 16.74 -8.51 7.03
CA ALA A 179 17.01 -9.87 6.59
C ALA A 179 15.82 -10.46 5.81
N SER A 180 15.78 -10.24 4.51
CA SER A 180 15.12 -11.19 3.60
C SER A 180 15.98 -11.41 2.37
N THR A 181 16.89 -12.40 2.51
CA THR A 181 17.62 -12.99 1.41
C THR A 181 16.83 -14.17 0.88
N SER A 182 16.73 -14.25 -0.44
CA SER A 182 16.39 -15.41 -1.26
C SER A 182 14.92 -15.84 -1.38
N CYS A 183 14.33 -15.43 -2.48
CA CYS A 183 13.49 -16.33 -3.26
C CYS A 183 13.90 -16.22 -4.74
N SER A 184 14.55 -17.25 -5.24
CA SER A 184 14.98 -17.38 -6.63
C SER A 184 13.81 -17.84 -7.50
N ALA A 185 13.64 -17.19 -8.63
CA ALA A 185 13.00 -17.59 -9.87
C ALA A 185 11.79 -16.77 -10.33
N ALA A 186 12.05 -15.57 -10.75
CA ALA A 186 11.41 -14.94 -11.91
C ALA A 186 12.30 -13.78 -12.34
N GLY A 187 12.51 -13.56 -13.62
CA GLY A 187 13.50 -12.70 -14.25
C GLY A 187 13.96 -11.50 -13.42
N GLN A 188 15.23 -11.46 -13.12
CA GLN A 188 15.88 -10.41 -12.32
C GLN A 188 15.62 -9.03 -12.94
N LEU A 189 14.73 -8.24 -12.34
CA LEU A 189 14.75 -6.79 -12.45
C LEU A 189 15.94 -6.31 -11.60
N LYS A 190 17.09 -6.13 -12.24
CA LYS A 190 18.30 -5.61 -11.59
C LYS A 190 18.04 -4.16 -11.13
N GLY A 191 18.21 -3.88 -9.85
CA GLY A 191 18.36 -2.53 -9.31
C GLY A 191 17.22 -1.98 -8.45
N ILE A 192 16.31 -2.80 -7.99
CA ILE A 192 15.34 -2.38 -6.98
C ILE A 192 15.86 -2.84 -5.62
N ASP A 193 16.05 -1.92 -4.67
CA ASP A 193 16.27 -2.28 -3.27
C ASP A 193 15.18 -3.25 -2.80
N ALA A 194 15.52 -4.13 -1.88
CA ALA A 194 14.59 -5.13 -1.37
C ALA A 194 13.21 -4.52 -1.11
N LEU A 195 12.17 -5.13 -1.71
CA LEU A 195 10.80 -4.70 -1.48
C LEU A 195 10.46 -4.89 0.00
N PRO A 196 9.72 -3.98 0.62
CA PRO A 196 9.37 -4.11 2.03
C PRO A 196 8.52 -5.37 2.25
N ALA A 197 8.79 -6.05 3.36
CA ALA A 197 7.95 -7.17 3.79
C ALA A 197 6.50 -6.69 3.98
N ILE A 198 5.53 -7.56 3.71
CA ILE A 198 4.11 -7.25 3.92
C ILE A 198 3.63 -7.64 5.33
N GLU A 199 4.50 -8.22 6.15
CA GLU A 199 4.20 -8.52 7.55
C GLU A 199 3.92 -7.23 8.33
N GLY A 200 2.83 -7.22 9.10
CA GLY A 200 2.40 -6.03 9.85
C GLY A 200 1.89 -4.87 8.99
N LEU A 201 1.76 -5.06 7.68
CA LEU A 201 1.21 -4.03 6.78
C LEU A 201 -0.26 -3.79 7.13
N LEU A 202 -0.62 -2.54 7.40
CA LEU A 202 -1.97 -2.10 7.71
C LEU A 202 -2.66 -1.46 6.49
N CYS A 203 -1.89 -0.70 5.69
CA CYS A 203 -2.44 0.05 4.58
C CYS A 203 -1.40 0.26 3.48
N VAL A 204 -1.83 0.08 2.24
CA VAL A 204 -1.19 0.62 1.04
C VAL A 204 -2.01 1.81 0.58
N SER A 205 -1.41 2.98 0.53
CA SER A 205 -2.07 4.23 0.15
C SER A 205 -1.87 4.55 -1.33
N PRO A 206 -2.61 5.51 -1.89
CA PRO A 206 -2.40 5.99 -3.25
C PRO A 206 -0.95 6.36 -3.51
N VAL A 207 -0.45 5.98 -4.67
CA VAL A 207 0.92 6.33 -5.11
C VAL A 207 1.02 7.83 -5.34
N LEU A 208 2.07 8.43 -4.85
CA LEU A 208 2.37 9.83 -5.08
C LEU A 208 3.29 9.94 -6.31
N TYR A 209 2.78 10.53 -7.35
CA TYR A 209 3.55 10.94 -8.53
C TYR A 209 3.82 12.44 -8.39
N ARG A 210 5.09 12.83 -8.50
CA ARG A 210 5.47 14.24 -8.51
C ARG A 210 5.81 14.62 -9.94
N ASP A 211 5.24 15.69 -10.41
CA ASP A 211 5.52 16.31 -11.71
C ASP A 211 6.92 16.93 -11.76
#